data_5c8658e4a1f81d524a32d10eaa3769fe
#
_entry.id   5c8658e4a1f81d524a32d10eaa3769fe
#
_cell.length_a   1.000
_cell.length_b   1.000
_cell.length_c   1.000
_cell.angle_alpha   90.00
_cell.angle_beta   90.00
_cell.angle_gamma   90.00
#
_symmetry.space_group_name_H-M   'P 1'
#
loop_
_entity.id
_entity.type
_entity.pdbx_description
1 polymer ?
#
loop_
_entity_poly.entity_id
_entity_poly.type
_entity_poly.pdbx_seq_one_letter_code
_entity_poly.pdbx_strand_id
1 'polypeptide(L)'
;MPTLTQLVSHRFRGFSPHENTIEGLNAALDFGVAQVEFDIRVTKCGTPLIYHDEAAKTKSGRVKHICDIMARDRHNLGGVFSHMPTAEALFEAAAKHPNKAKLLIDMKDAGFEDMLVALAKANGLMNRIVWVSWLPETLYAIKDLAPNAELTLSHWCQSPSVGTRSIHRVFKAKNGEVPRPKRRLVIGERSGWFIEGPLRGEIRDLVRNVCVPATMVTRELVENYQADGIKVSAFSYVTRKGLDAAEAALGLDDFFIDAKIVFDSFA
;
A
#
# COMPACT_ATOMS: atom_id res chain seq x y z
N MET A 1 -11.54 -4.08 21.62
CA MET A 1 -10.97 -5.21 20.83
C MET A 1 -11.23 -4.91 19.38
N PRO A 2 -10.25 -5.08 18.49
CA PRO A 2 -10.44 -4.84 17.07
C PRO A 2 -11.49 -5.79 16.48
N THR A 3 -12.12 -5.37 15.41
CA THR A 3 -13.12 -6.14 14.66
C THR A 3 -12.51 -6.64 13.36
N LEU A 4 -13.08 -7.69 12.77
CA LEU A 4 -12.61 -8.23 11.49
C LEU A 4 -12.63 -7.14 10.37
N THR A 5 -13.55 -6.20 10.44
CA THR A 5 -13.67 -5.10 9.46
C THR A 5 -12.56 -4.07 9.53
N GLN A 6 -11.82 -4.00 10.64
CA GLN A 6 -10.64 -3.14 10.81
C GLN A 6 -9.34 -3.81 10.34
N LEU A 7 -9.39 -5.11 9.98
CA LEU A 7 -8.20 -5.83 9.54
C LEU A 7 -8.02 -5.71 8.03
N VAL A 8 -6.81 -5.32 7.61
CA VAL A 8 -6.38 -5.26 6.22
C VAL A 8 -5.46 -6.42 5.94
N SER A 9 -5.78 -7.29 4.98
CA SER A 9 -4.87 -8.33 4.52
C SER A 9 -3.74 -7.70 3.73
N HIS A 10 -2.55 -7.59 4.33
CA HIS A 10 -1.37 -6.96 3.76
C HIS A 10 -0.70 -7.88 2.75
N ARG A 11 -0.76 -7.53 1.46
CA ARG A 11 -0.19 -8.32 0.34
C ARG A 11 -0.72 -9.76 0.25
N PHE A 12 -1.87 -10.04 0.84
CA PHE A 12 -2.45 -11.40 0.92
C PHE A 12 -1.56 -12.41 1.65
N ARG A 13 -0.68 -11.95 2.54
CA ARG A 13 0.26 -12.80 3.28
C ARG A 13 -0.46 -13.85 4.11
N GLY A 14 0.03 -15.10 4.00
CA GLY A 14 -0.55 -16.25 4.69
C GLY A 14 -1.78 -16.86 4.00
N PHE A 15 -2.37 -16.21 3.00
CA PHE A 15 -3.46 -16.76 2.19
C PHE A 15 -2.98 -17.57 0.98
N SER A 16 -1.72 -17.38 0.56
CA SER A 16 -1.03 -18.22 -0.43
C SER A 16 0.47 -18.31 -0.11
N PRO A 17 1.21 -19.23 -0.76
CA PRO A 17 2.66 -19.35 -0.55
C PRO A 17 3.45 -18.09 -0.95
N HIS A 18 2.92 -17.29 -1.85
CA HIS A 18 3.54 -16.06 -2.35
C HIS A 18 2.62 -14.87 -2.10
N GLU A 19 3.20 -13.77 -1.59
CA GLU A 19 2.48 -12.51 -1.44
C GLU A 19 2.15 -11.87 -2.80
N ASN A 20 1.19 -10.96 -2.83
CA ASN A 20 0.85 -10.18 -4.02
C ASN A 20 0.45 -11.03 -5.24
N THR A 21 -0.35 -12.10 -5.03
CA THR A 21 -0.80 -13.01 -6.08
C THR A 21 -2.33 -13.02 -6.22
N ILE A 22 -2.83 -13.45 -7.40
CA ILE A 22 -4.28 -13.63 -7.61
C ILE A 22 -4.82 -14.77 -6.73
N GLU A 23 -4.03 -15.82 -6.53
CA GLU A 23 -4.39 -16.91 -5.62
C GLU A 23 -4.59 -16.40 -4.19
N GLY A 24 -3.66 -15.59 -3.69
CA GLY A 24 -3.75 -14.98 -2.37
C GLY A 24 -4.93 -14.01 -2.24
N LEU A 25 -5.20 -13.21 -3.27
CA LEU A 25 -6.39 -12.35 -3.32
C LEU A 25 -7.67 -13.18 -3.17
N ASN A 26 -7.86 -14.20 -4.03
CA ASN A 26 -9.07 -15.01 -4.01
C ASN A 26 -9.25 -15.70 -2.66
N ALA A 27 -8.19 -16.30 -2.10
CA ALA A 27 -8.24 -16.95 -0.80
C ALA A 27 -8.58 -15.98 0.35
N ALA A 28 -8.08 -14.76 0.33
CA ALA A 28 -8.45 -13.72 1.30
C ALA A 28 -9.93 -13.30 1.16
N LEU A 29 -10.39 -13.14 -0.07
CA LEU A 29 -11.78 -12.77 -0.37
C LEU A 29 -12.76 -13.92 -0.03
N ASP A 30 -12.39 -15.18 -0.31
CA ASP A 30 -13.18 -16.38 0.06
C ASP A 30 -13.27 -16.52 1.59
N PHE A 31 -12.22 -16.14 2.32
CA PHE A 31 -12.25 -16.10 3.79
C PHE A 31 -13.22 -15.04 4.34
N GLY A 32 -13.60 -14.06 3.54
CA GLY A 32 -14.48 -12.97 3.97
C GLY A 32 -13.74 -11.73 4.48
N VAL A 33 -12.45 -11.56 4.14
CA VAL A 33 -11.69 -10.36 4.50
C VAL A 33 -12.36 -9.12 3.91
N ALA A 34 -12.58 -8.10 4.74
CA ALA A 34 -13.28 -6.88 4.34
C ALA A 34 -12.39 -5.86 3.63
N GLN A 35 -11.08 -5.91 3.87
CA GLN A 35 -10.11 -4.99 3.30
C GLN A 35 -8.83 -5.76 2.90
N VAL A 36 -8.38 -5.59 1.68
CA VAL A 36 -7.16 -6.21 1.16
C VAL A 36 -6.23 -5.15 0.60
N GLU A 37 -4.94 -5.33 0.79
CA GLU A 37 -3.93 -4.40 0.28
C GLU A 37 -2.94 -5.13 -0.62
N PHE A 38 -2.47 -4.44 -1.64
CA PHE A 38 -1.44 -4.90 -2.56
C PHE A 38 -0.67 -3.75 -3.20
N ASP A 39 0.54 -4.07 -3.64
CA ASP A 39 1.50 -3.11 -4.17
C ASP A 39 1.57 -3.12 -5.70
N ILE A 40 1.74 -1.96 -6.31
CA ILE A 40 1.94 -1.83 -7.75
C ILE A 40 3.30 -1.22 -8.07
N ARG A 41 4.06 -1.91 -8.92
CA ARG A 41 5.28 -1.45 -9.58
C ARG A 41 5.10 -1.43 -11.08
N VAL A 42 5.81 -0.54 -11.77
CA VAL A 42 5.71 -0.40 -13.22
C VAL A 42 6.99 -0.85 -13.92
N THR A 43 6.81 -1.66 -14.95
CA THR A 43 7.91 -2.17 -15.78
C THR A 43 8.41 -1.14 -16.77
N LYS A 44 9.54 -1.42 -17.44
CA LYS A 44 10.13 -0.59 -18.49
C LYS A 44 9.15 -0.25 -19.64
N CYS A 45 8.25 -1.17 -19.96
CA CYS A 45 7.25 -0.98 -21.03
C CYS A 45 5.93 -0.34 -20.51
N GLY A 46 5.89 0.16 -19.28
CA GLY A 46 4.70 0.77 -18.71
C GLY A 46 3.65 -0.20 -18.18
N THR A 47 3.89 -1.51 -18.20
CA THR A 47 2.94 -2.49 -17.67
C THR A 47 3.02 -2.53 -16.13
N PRO A 48 1.91 -2.31 -15.40
CA PRO A 48 1.88 -2.42 -13.96
C PRO A 48 1.86 -3.88 -13.51
N LEU A 49 2.77 -4.24 -12.62
CA LEU A 49 2.86 -5.55 -11.97
C LEU A 49 2.53 -5.43 -10.48
N ILE A 50 1.96 -6.47 -9.92
CA ILE A 50 1.69 -6.55 -8.48
C ILE A 50 2.95 -7.07 -7.79
N TYR A 51 3.66 -6.14 -7.15
CA TYR A 51 4.90 -6.44 -6.44
C TYR A 51 5.34 -5.26 -5.57
N HIS A 52 5.94 -5.55 -4.41
CA HIS A 52 6.35 -4.52 -3.45
C HIS A 52 7.71 -3.91 -3.74
N ASP A 53 8.77 -4.78 -3.88
CA ASP A 53 10.15 -4.31 -3.92
C ASP A 53 10.50 -3.69 -5.28
N GLU A 54 11.49 -2.80 -5.30
CA GLU A 54 12.00 -2.19 -6.54
C GLU A 54 12.71 -3.20 -7.45
N ALA A 55 13.20 -4.29 -6.85
CA ALA A 55 13.94 -5.33 -7.57
C ALA A 55 13.64 -6.72 -7.02
N ALA A 56 13.78 -7.74 -7.87
CA ALA A 56 13.60 -9.13 -7.51
C ALA A 56 14.73 -10.01 -8.07
N LYS A 57 14.85 -11.22 -7.49
CA LYS A 57 15.82 -12.23 -7.97
C LYS A 57 15.20 -13.10 -9.04
N THR A 58 15.93 -13.29 -10.14
CA THR A 58 15.63 -14.27 -11.18
C THR A 58 15.86 -15.69 -10.67
N LYS A 59 15.45 -16.71 -11.45
CA LYS A 59 15.74 -18.13 -11.15
C LYS A 59 17.24 -18.40 -10.99
N SER A 60 18.10 -17.66 -11.71
CA SER A 60 19.56 -17.78 -11.62
C SER A 60 20.17 -16.97 -10.45
N GLY A 61 19.36 -16.34 -9.61
CA GLY A 61 19.81 -15.52 -8.47
C GLY A 61 20.25 -14.09 -8.83
N ARG A 62 20.18 -13.68 -10.10
CA ARG A 62 20.51 -12.30 -10.51
C ARG A 62 19.42 -11.34 -10.06
N VAL A 63 19.82 -10.20 -9.52
CA VAL A 63 18.90 -9.11 -9.18
C VAL A 63 18.55 -8.31 -10.44
N LYS A 64 17.26 -8.03 -10.63
CA LYS A 64 16.73 -7.18 -11.70
C LYS A 64 15.74 -6.19 -11.12
N HIS A 65 15.87 -4.92 -11.48
CA HIS A 65 14.87 -3.90 -11.11
C HIS A 65 13.62 -4.08 -11.97
N ILE A 66 12.45 -3.85 -11.36
CA ILE A 66 11.16 -3.99 -12.05
C ILE A 66 11.06 -2.99 -13.22
N CYS A 67 11.54 -1.76 -13.01
CA CYS A 67 11.56 -0.73 -14.05
C CYS A 67 12.50 -1.00 -15.23
N ASP A 68 13.38 -2.01 -15.14
CA ASP A 68 14.33 -2.38 -16.21
C ASP A 68 13.86 -3.56 -17.05
N ILE A 69 12.81 -4.28 -16.63
CA ILE A 69 12.32 -5.45 -17.36
C ILE A 69 11.15 -5.12 -18.28
N MET A 70 11.03 -5.90 -19.36
CA MET A 70 9.79 -5.94 -20.14
C MET A 70 8.82 -6.93 -19.50
N ALA A 71 7.57 -6.55 -19.36
CA ALA A 71 6.55 -7.40 -18.70
C ALA A 71 6.43 -8.80 -19.32
N ARG A 72 6.58 -8.91 -20.65
CA ARG A 72 6.57 -10.19 -21.39
C ARG A 72 7.70 -11.15 -20.98
N ASP A 73 8.83 -10.61 -20.51
CA ASP A 73 10.02 -11.41 -20.19
C ASP A 73 9.98 -11.99 -18.77
N ARG A 74 8.99 -11.59 -17.93
CA ARG A 74 8.94 -12.00 -16.52
C ARG A 74 8.93 -13.51 -16.30
N HIS A 75 8.22 -14.26 -17.14
CA HIS A 75 8.18 -15.72 -17.04
C HIS A 75 9.53 -16.37 -17.38
N ASN A 76 10.26 -15.81 -18.34
CA ASN A 76 11.60 -16.28 -18.72
C ASN A 76 12.65 -16.00 -17.64
N LEU A 77 12.47 -14.91 -16.86
CA LEU A 77 13.33 -14.59 -15.73
C LEU A 77 13.17 -15.61 -14.60
N GLY A 78 11.99 -16.19 -14.45
CA GLY A 78 11.66 -17.19 -13.43
C GLY A 78 11.81 -16.67 -12.00
N GLY A 79 11.87 -17.57 -11.02
CA GLY A 79 11.89 -17.16 -9.61
C GLY A 79 10.66 -16.33 -9.25
N VAL A 80 10.85 -15.27 -8.47
CA VAL A 80 9.75 -14.39 -8.03
C VAL A 80 9.00 -13.76 -9.20
N PHE A 81 9.68 -13.45 -10.31
CA PHE A 81 9.05 -12.82 -11.48
C PHE A 81 7.93 -13.65 -12.10
N SER A 82 7.98 -14.98 -12.00
CA SER A 82 6.94 -15.88 -12.55
C SER A 82 5.61 -15.82 -11.78
N HIS A 83 5.64 -15.32 -10.55
CA HIS A 83 4.47 -15.21 -9.66
C HIS A 83 3.83 -13.80 -9.66
N MET A 84 4.46 -12.81 -10.31
CA MET A 84 3.94 -11.45 -10.37
C MET A 84 2.79 -11.35 -11.38
N PRO A 85 1.52 -11.15 -10.95
CA PRO A 85 0.44 -10.87 -11.88
C PRO A 85 0.54 -9.44 -12.40
N THR A 86 -0.11 -9.16 -13.53
CA THR A 86 -0.37 -7.78 -13.94
C THR A 86 -1.49 -7.17 -13.09
N ALA A 87 -1.51 -5.85 -12.95
CA ALA A 87 -2.60 -5.15 -12.28
C ALA A 87 -3.93 -5.40 -12.99
N GLU A 88 -3.95 -5.50 -14.32
CA GLU A 88 -5.13 -5.84 -15.10
C GLU A 88 -5.73 -7.18 -14.67
N ALA A 89 -4.92 -8.24 -14.60
CA ALA A 89 -5.39 -9.56 -14.20
C ALA A 89 -5.90 -9.60 -12.74
N LEU A 90 -5.25 -8.87 -11.85
CA LEU A 90 -5.67 -8.79 -10.44
C LEU A 90 -6.96 -7.97 -10.30
N PHE A 91 -7.12 -6.86 -11.02
CA PHE A 91 -8.34 -6.04 -11.00
C PHE A 91 -9.53 -6.82 -11.57
N GLU A 92 -9.34 -7.57 -12.66
CA GLU A 92 -10.36 -8.45 -13.18
C GLU A 92 -10.81 -9.52 -12.19
N ALA A 93 -9.85 -10.16 -11.49
CA ALA A 93 -10.14 -11.13 -10.45
C ALA A 93 -10.96 -10.51 -9.31
N ALA A 94 -10.52 -9.34 -8.81
CA ALA A 94 -11.24 -8.60 -7.77
C ALA A 94 -12.65 -8.15 -8.19
N ALA A 95 -12.83 -7.76 -9.46
CA ALA A 95 -14.14 -7.34 -9.99
C ALA A 95 -15.12 -8.50 -10.09
N LYS A 96 -14.64 -9.67 -10.53
CA LYS A 96 -15.44 -10.89 -10.71
C LYS A 96 -15.82 -11.57 -9.39
N HIS A 97 -15.01 -11.37 -8.34
CA HIS A 97 -15.24 -12.03 -7.05
C HIS A 97 -16.53 -11.54 -6.38
N PRO A 98 -17.34 -12.44 -5.75
CA PRO A 98 -18.60 -12.05 -5.09
C PRO A 98 -18.36 -11.16 -3.85
N ASN A 99 -17.31 -11.40 -3.06
CA ASN A 99 -16.92 -10.53 -1.96
C ASN A 99 -16.41 -9.20 -2.50
N LYS A 100 -17.06 -8.09 -2.10
CA LYS A 100 -16.75 -6.72 -2.54
C LYS A 100 -15.87 -5.97 -1.52
N ALA A 101 -14.85 -6.62 -0.98
CA ALA A 101 -13.88 -6.01 -0.09
C ALA A 101 -13.31 -4.70 -0.63
N LYS A 102 -12.91 -3.78 0.25
CA LYS A 102 -12.10 -2.61 -0.12
C LYS A 102 -10.72 -3.05 -0.61
N LEU A 103 -10.22 -2.37 -1.64
CA LEU A 103 -8.92 -2.62 -2.27
C LEU A 103 -8.00 -1.43 -1.96
N LEU A 104 -7.03 -1.63 -1.09
CA LEU A 104 -6.00 -0.64 -0.81
C LEU A 104 -4.86 -0.86 -1.80
N ILE A 105 -4.62 0.11 -2.68
CA ILE A 105 -3.63 -0.01 -3.76
C ILE A 105 -2.44 0.88 -3.43
N ASP A 106 -1.33 0.28 -2.99
CA ASP A 106 -0.09 1.02 -2.71
C ASP A 106 0.72 1.23 -4.01
N MET A 107 0.63 2.43 -4.54
CA MET A 107 1.34 2.84 -5.74
C MET A 107 2.77 3.23 -5.38
N LYS A 108 3.73 2.39 -5.81
CA LYS A 108 5.17 2.58 -5.53
C LYS A 108 5.88 3.47 -6.55
N ASP A 109 5.32 3.63 -7.75
CA ASP A 109 5.92 4.39 -8.84
C ASP A 109 4.95 5.48 -9.31
N ALA A 110 5.42 6.73 -9.39
CA ALA A 110 4.66 7.88 -9.87
C ALA A 110 4.63 7.96 -11.40
N GLY A 111 3.57 8.60 -11.94
CA GLY A 111 3.43 8.94 -13.34
C GLY A 111 2.67 7.92 -14.18
N PHE A 112 1.95 7.01 -13.55
CA PHE A 112 1.10 6.00 -14.16
C PHE A 112 -0.33 6.02 -13.60
N GLU A 113 -0.67 7.11 -12.92
CA GLU A 113 -1.93 7.28 -12.21
C GLU A 113 -3.12 7.26 -13.16
N ASP A 114 -2.99 7.89 -14.33
CA ASP A 114 -4.01 7.93 -15.39
C ASP A 114 -4.37 6.52 -15.89
N MET A 115 -3.35 5.71 -16.15
CA MET A 115 -3.53 4.31 -16.59
C MET A 115 -4.21 3.48 -15.50
N LEU A 116 -3.79 3.59 -14.24
CA LEU A 116 -4.36 2.80 -13.16
C LEU A 116 -5.79 3.23 -12.82
N VAL A 117 -6.08 4.54 -12.86
CA VAL A 117 -7.44 5.05 -12.69
C VAL A 117 -8.34 4.59 -13.85
N ALA A 118 -7.83 4.60 -15.09
CA ALA A 118 -8.58 4.08 -16.24
C ALA A 118 -8.87 2.59 -16.11
N LEU A 119 -7.89 1.80 -15.66
CA LEU A 119 -8.04 0.36 -15.43
C LEU A 119 -9.08 0.08 -14.31
N ALA A 120 -9.05 0.85 -13.22
CA ALA A 120 -10.04 0.75 -12.14
C ALA A 120 -11.45 1.09 -12.61
N LYS A 121 -11.61 2.14 -13.44
CA LYS A 121 -12.89 2.50 -14.05
C LYS A 121 -13.42 1.41 -14.97
N ALA A 122 -12.57 0.85 -15.83
CA ALA A 122 -12.94 -0.22 -16.77
C ALA A 122 -13.44 -1.48 -16.06
N ASN A 123 -12.92 -1.77 -14.86
CA ASN A 123 -13.33 -2.91 -14.04
C ASN A 123 -14.46 -2.57 -13.02
N GLY A 124 -14.98 -1.34 -12.99
CA GLY A 124 -16.04 -0.94 -12.07
C GLY A 124 -15.60 -0.89 -10.59
N LEU A 125 -14.30 -0.70 -10.31
CA LEU A 125 -13.74 -0.82 -8.97
C LEU A 125 -13.60 0.50 -8.21
N MET A 126 -13.84 1.66 -8.86
CA MET A 126 -13.56 2.98 -8.29
C MET A 126 -14.16 3.20 -6.89
N ASN A 127 -15.35 2.69 -6.64
CA ASN A 127 -16.05 2.84 -5.35
C ASN A 127 -15.51 1.91 -4.24
N ARG A 128 -14.56 1.03 -4.56
CA ARG A 128 -13.96 0.08 -3.64
C ARG A 128 -12.49 0.36 -3.39
N ILE A 129 -11.87 1.25 -4.18
CA ILE A 129 -10.43 1.51 -4.12
C ILE A 129 -10.14 2.63 -3.12
N VAL A 130 -9.15 2.37 -2.28
CA VAL A 130 -8.40 3.35 -1.51
C VAL A 130 -7.00 3.42 -2.11
N TRP A 131 -6.62 4.57 -2.61
CA TRP A 131 -5.30 4.78 -3.18
C TRP A 131 -4.30 5.12 -2.09
N VAL A 132 -3.26 4.32 -1.97
CA VAL A 132 -2.20 4.46 -0.97
C VAL A 132 -0.91 4.82 -1.68
N SER A 133 -0.13 5.71 -1.14
CA SER A 133 1.22 5.94 -1.62
C SER A 133 2.12 6.63 -0.58
N TRP A 134 3.41 6.37 -0.69
CA TRP A 134 4.49 7.13 -0.04
C TRP A 134 4.86 8.41 -0.80
N LEU A 135 4.29 8.57 -2.01
CA LEU A 135 4.59 9.63 -2.95
C LEU A 135 3.41 10.61 -3.01
N PRO A 136 3.52 11.79 -2.38
CA PRO A 136 2.45 12.79 -2.41
C PRO A 136 2.03 13.18 -3.83
N GLU A 137 2.98 13.25 -4.78
CA GLU A 137 2.69 13.55 -6.19
C GLU A 137 1.69 12.59 -6.82
N THR A 138 1.78 11.29 -6.49
CA THR A 138 0.82 10.28 -6.93
C THR A 138 -0.57 10.56 -6.40
N LEU A 139 -0.69 10.94 -5.11
CA LEU A 139 -1.98 11.26 -4.51
C LEU A 139 -2.61 12.51 -5.10
N TYR A 140 -1.81 13.55 -5.38
CA TYR A 140 -2.29 14.74 -6.07
C TYR A 140 -2.77 14.43 -7.49
N ALA A 141 -2.00 13.62 -8.25
CA ALA A 141 -2.38 13.24 -9.60
C ALA A 141 -3.69 12.41 -9.62
N ILE A 142 -3.86 11.48 -8.67
CA ILE A 142 -5.13 10.73 -8.54
C ILE A 142 -6.28 11.65 -8.19
N LYS A 143 -6.08 12.62 -7.30
CA LYS A 143 -7.13 13.60 -6.95
C LYS A 143 -7.60 14.41 -8.15
N ASP A 144 -6.65 14.82 -9.00
CA ASP A 144 -6.96 15.54 -10.24
C ASP A 144 -7.77 14.67 -11.23
N LEU A 145 -7.47 13.35 -11.33
CA LEU A 145 -8.12 12.38 -12.21
C LEU A 145 -9.46 11.83 -11.67
N ALA A 146 -9.58 11.78 -10.36
CA ALA A 146 -10.72 11.22 -9.63
C ALA A 146 -10.99 12.01 -8.34
N PRO A 147 -11.69 13.15 -8.42
CA PRO A 147 -11.88 14.07 -7.28
C PRO A 147 -12.51 13.45 -6.03
N ASN A 148 -13.27 12.37 -6.20
CA ASN A 148 -13.92 11.65 -5.09
C ASN A 148 -13.11 10.43 -4.58
N ALA A 149 -11.89 10.22 -5.08
CA ALA A 149 -11.05 9.11 -4.64
C ALA A 149 -10.71 9.21 -3.15
N GLU A 150 -10.75 8.08 -2.46
CA GLU A 150 -10.24 7.95 -1.09
C GLU A 150 -8.72 7.78 -1.14
N LEU A 151 -7.99 8.64 -0.43
CA LEU A 151 -6.53 8.75 -0.51
C LEU A 151 -5.90 8.53 0.86
N THR A 152 -4.82 7.76 0.88
CA THR A 152 -4.00 7.45 2.07
C THR A 152 -2.55 7.81 1.81
N LEU A 153 -1.96 8.63 2.67
CA LEU A 153 -0.52 8.90 2.65
C LEU A 153 0.20 7.94 3.61
N SER A 154 1.15 7.17 3.09
CA SER A 154 2.10 6.43 3.93
C SER A 154 3.28 7.32 4.26
N HIS A 155 3.71 7.35 5.54
CA HIS A 155 4.86 8.13 5.96
C HIS A 155 5.54 7.58 7.22
N TRP A 156 6.78 8.03 7.48
CA TRP A 156 7.44 7.82 8.77
C TRP A 156 7.10 8.96 9.71
N CYS A 157 6.87 8.62 10.98
CA CYS A 157 6.63 9.58 12.05
C CYS A 157 7.84 9.80 12.97
N GLN A 158 8.89 9.01 12.79
CA GLN A 158 10.20 9.17 13.41
C GLN A 158 11.28 9.01 12.35
N SER A 159 12.44 9.63 12.56
CA SER A 159 13.56 9.47 11.62
C SER A 159 13.91 7.99 11.46
N PRO A 160 13.87 7.44 10.25
CA PRO A 160 14.22 6.04 10.07
C PRO A 160 15.66 5.83 10.53
N SER A 161 15.89 4.82 11.36
CA SER A 161 17.22 4.47 11.83
C SER A 161 18.13 4.12 10.65
N VAL A 162 19.42 4.45 10.76
CA VAL A 162 20.47 4.33 9.72
C VAL A 162 20.58 2.92 9.09
N GLY A 163 19.82 1.93 9.54
CA GLY A 163 19.82 0.55 9.04
C GLY A 163 18.92 0.27 7.83
N THR A 164 18.11 1.20 7.36
CA THR A 164 17.24 1.02 6.19
C THR A 164 18.01 1.30 4.90
N ARG A 165 18.94 0.42 4.55
CA ARG A 165 19.79 0.47 3.34
C ARG A 165 19.03 0.46 2.00
N SER A 166 17.71 0.34 2.03
CA SER A 166 16.87 0.23 0.83
C SER A 166 16.08 1.49 0.52
N ILE A 167 16.31 2.61 1.23
CA ILE A 167 15.60 3.87 0.99
C ILE A 167 16.57 4.86 0.36
N HIS A 168 16.34 5.18 -0.90
CA HIS A 168 17.23 6.06 -1.67
C HIS A 168 16.99 7.53 -1.35
N ARG A 169 15.75 7.92 -1.02
CA ARG A 169 15.39 9.32 -0.74
C ARG A 169 14.42 9.41 0.44
N VAL A 170 14.83 10.15 1.45
CA VAL A 170 13.98 10.51 2.58
C VAL A 170 13.78 12.03 2.56
N PHE A 171 12.53 12.45 2.44
CA PHE A 171 12.16 13.85 2.53
C PHE A 171 11.68 14.14 3.95
N LYS A 172 11.98 15.35 4.44
CA LYS A 172 11.52 15.81 5.74
C LYS A 172 10.49 16.94 5.56
N ALA A 173 9.28 16.70 6.06
CA ALA A 173 8.29 17.75 6.15
C ALA A 173 8.51 18.56 7.43
N LYS A 174 8.73 19.86 7.29
CA LYS A 174 8.78 20.77 8.43
C LYS A 174 7.36 21.15 8.83
N ASN A 175 7.06 21.08 10.13
CA ASN A 175 5.76 21.46 10.68
C ASN A 175 4.54 20.74 10.04
N GLY A 176 4.73 19.50 9.55
CA GLY A 176 3.64 18.74 8.91
C GLY A 176 3.26 19.18 7.50
N GLU A 177 3.96 20.14 6.91
CA GLU A 177 3.72 20.59 5.54
C GLU A 177 4.48 19.71 4.55
N VAL A 178 3.73 19.01 3.71
CA VAL A 178 4.26 18.25 2.58
C VAL A 178 3.92 19.02 1.30
N PRO A 179 4.90 19.70 0.69
CA PRO A 179 4.63 20.52 -0.48
C PRO A 179 4.25 19.68 -1.68
N ARG A 180 3.40 20.21 -2.56
CA ARG A 180 3.13 19.57 -3.84
C ARG A 180 4.44 19.50 -4.64
N PRO A 181 4.90 18.28 -5.00
CA PRO A 181 6.19 18.13 -5.67
C PRO A 181 6.23 18.81 -7.02
N LYS A 182 7.32 19.53 -7.29
CA LYS A 182 7.55 20.21 -8.58
C LYS A 182 8.25 19.32 -9.62
N ARG A 183 8.76 18.17 -9.20
CA ARG A 183 9.50 17.24 -10.05
C ARG A 183 8.91 15.85 -9.96
N ARG A 184 8.86 15.17 -11.11
CA ARG A 184 8.60 13.75 -11.18
C ARG A 184 9.76 12.99 -10.52
N LEU A 185 9.46 12.04 -9.64
CA LEU A 185 10.48 11.12 -9.11
C LEU A 185 10.98 10.18 -10.21
N VAL A 186 12.19 9.69 -10.04
CA VAL A 186 12.72 8.66 -10.92
C VAL A 186 11.99 7.36 -10.62
N ILE A 187 11.46 6.71 -11.67
CA ILE A 187 10.73 5.45 -11.57
C ILE A 187 11.65 4.39 -10.95
N GLY A 188 11.11 3.62 -10.00
CA GLY A 188 11.83 2.54 -9.34
C GLY A 188 12.64 2.94 -8.12
N GLU A 189 12.79 4.24 -7.82
CA GLU A 189 13.41 4.67 -6.57
C GLU A 189 12.45 4.52 -5.38
N ARG A 190 12.95 3.97 -4.28
CA ARG A 190 12.26 4.04 -2.99
C ARG A 190 12.45 5.42 -2.39
N SER A 191 11.35 6.10 -2.18
CA SER A 191 11.33 7.39 -1.50
C SER A 191 10.17 7.45 -0.51
N GLY A 192 10.25 8.33 0.45
CA GLY A 192 9.20 8.51 1.43
C GLY A 192 9.42 9.76 2.26
N TRP A 193 8.41 10.12 3.02
CA TRP A 193 8.38 11.30 3.85
C TRP A 193 8.49 10.96 5.33
N PHE A 194 9.33 11.70 6.00
CA PHE A 194 9.34 11.79 7.45
C PHE A 194 8.55 13.03 7.85
N ILE A 195 7.48 12.84 8.60
CA ILE A 195 6.56 13.90 8.99
C ILE A 195 6.51 13.95 10.51
N GLU A 196 6.96 15.05 11.07
CA GLU A 196 6.83 15.36 12.48
C GLU A 196 5.53 16.12 12.73
N GLY A 197 4.70 15.59 13.64
CA GLY A 197 3.44 16.20 14.01
C GLY A 197 2.32 15.98 12.99
N PRO A 198 1.18 16.64 13.16
CA PRO A 198 0.02 16.50 12.29
C PRO A 198 0.30 17.09 10.89
N LEU A 199 -0.36 16.51 9.88
CA LEU A 199 -0.34 17.06 8.51
C LEU A 199 -0.95 18.46 8.48
N ARG A 200 -0.42 19.32 7.61
CA ARG A 200 -0.88 20.69 7.38
C ARG A 200 -0.89 21.02 5.89
N GLY A 201 -1.56 22.11 5.54
CA GLY A 201 -1.64 22.59 4.16
C GLY A 201 -2.45 21.66 3.26
N GLU A 202 -2.24 21.74 1.96
CA GLU A 202 -3.03 21.02 0.95
C GLU A 202 -3.06 19.51 1.15
N ILE A 203 -1.96 18.91 1.61
CA ILE A 203 -1.89 17.46 1.82
C ILE A 203 -2.84 16.99 2.93
N ARG A 204 -3.06 17.81 3.96
CA ARG A 204 -3.99 17.51 5.03
C ARG A 204 -5.43 17.40 4.51
N ASP A 205 -5.81 18.30 3.59
CA ASP A 205 -7.15 18.31 3.00
C ASP A 205 -7.34 17.24 1.92
N LEU A 206 -6.21 16.79 1.34
CA LEU A 206 -6.17 15.79 0.30
C LEU A 206 -6.50 14.39 0.83
N VAL A 207 -5.89 13.99 1.96
CA VAL A 207 -5.97 12.62 2.48
C VAL A 207 -7.09 12.44 3.50
N ARG A 208 -7.62 11.23 3.60
CA ARG A 208 -8.58 10.80 4.62
C ARG A 208 -7.99 9.81 5.60
N ASN A 209 -6.82 9.27 5.25
CA ASN A 209 -6.11 8.25 5.99
C ASN A 209 -4.62 8.52 5.96
N VAL A 210 -3.91 8.13 7.02
CA VAL A 210 -2.47 7.95 7.02
C VAL A 210 -2.13 6.51 7.38
N CYS A 211 -1.03 6.00 6.84
CA CYS A 211 -0.53 4.66 7.14
C CYS A 211 0.93 4.74 7.59
N VAL A 212 1.22 4.26 8.80
CA VAL A 212 2.54 4.40 9.44
C VAL A 212 3.08 3.05 9.89
N PRO A 213 4.42 2.88 10.02
CA PRO A 213 4.98 1.65 10.58
C PRO A 213 4.51 1.43 12.02
N ALA A 214 4.04 0.23 12.36
CA ALA A 214 3.55 -0.13 13.69
C ALA A 214 4.60 0.09 14.80
N THR A 215 5.89 0.04 14.45
CA THR A 215 6.99 0.30 15.39
C THR A 215 7.23 1.79 15.68
N MET A 216 6.57 2.69 14.96
CA MET A 216 6.77 4.14 15.05
C MET A 216 5.52 4.89 15.51
N VAL A 217 4.35 4.25 15.45
CA VAL A 217 3.09 4.88 15.85
C VAL A 217 3.03 5.13 17.36
N THR A 218 2.52 6.29 17.75
CA THR A 218 2.29 6.66 19.15
C THR A 218 0.83 7.05 19.35
N ARG A 219 0.33 6.97 20.59
CA ARG A 219 -1.04 7.42 20.93
C ARG A 219 -1.23 8.89 20.57
N GLU A 220 -0.28 9.74 20.89
CA GLU A 220 -0.34 11.18 20.57
C GLU A 220 -0.49 11.42 19.06
N LEU A 221 0.24 10.68 18.21
CA LEU A 221 0.11 10.76 16.76
C LEU A 221 -1.31 10.39 16.32
N VAL A 222 -1.85 9.29 16.85
CA VAL A 222 -3.20 8.83 16.52
C VAL A 222 -4.24 9.86 16.92
N GLU A 223 -4.20 10.35 18.16
CA GLU A 223 -5.12 11.34 18.67
C GLU A 223 -5.08 12.66 17.88
N ASN A 224 -3.88 13.11 17.48
CA ASN A 224 -3.72 14.32 16.66
C ASN A 224 -4.36 14.17 15.28
N TYR A 225 -4.18 13.04 14.59
CA TYR A 225 -4.80 12.79 13.29
C TYR A 225 -6.31 12.62 13.39
N GLN A 226 -6.78 11.86 14.38
CA GLN A 226 -8.21 11.63 14.60
C GLN A 226 -8.94 12.91 14.99
N ALA A 227 -8.32 13.81 15.75
CA ALA A 227 -8.86 15.14 16.05
C ALA A 227 -9.07 15.99 14.79
N ASP A 228 -8.25 15.77 13.77
CA ASP A 228 -8.38 16.40 12.45
C ASP A 228 -9.31 15.62 11.50
N GLY A 229 -9.94 14.53 11.95
CA GLY A 229 -10.81 13.69 11.14
C GLY A 229 -10.05 12.81 10.12
N ILE A 230 -8.75 12.59 10.33
CA ILE A 230 -7.91 11.71 9.54
C ILE A 230 -7.77 10.39 10.28
N LYS A 231 -8.09 9.27 9.61
CA LYS A 231 -7.91 7.93 10.15
C LYS A 231 -6.44 7.54 10.18
N VAL A 232 -6.06 6.68 11.13
CA VAL A 232 -4.71 6.16 11.27
C VAL A 232 -4.69 4.64 11.17
N SER A 233 -3.96 4.14 10.19
CA SER A 233 -3.66 2.73 10.02
C SER A 233 -2.20 2.44 10.34
N ALA A 234 -1.87 1.22 10.78
CA ALA A 234 -0.48 0.84 11.01
C ALA A 234 -0.13 -0.53 10.45
N PHE A 235 1.08 -0.65 9.92
CA PHE A 235 1.63 -1.87 9.33
C PHE A 235 2.93 -2.30 10.03
N SER A 236 3.13 -3.57 10.34
CA SER A 236 2.17 -4.65 10.22
C SER A 236 2.17 -5.49 11.50
N TYR A 237 1.12 -6.26 11.69
CA TYR A 237 0.93 -7.14 12.84
C TYR A 237 0.91 -8.60 12.40
N VAL A 238 1.55 -9.48 13.19
CA VAL A 238 1.71 -10.92 12.88
C VAL A 238 1.10 -11.83 13.95
N THR A 239 0.62 -11.26 15.06
CA THR A 239 0.02 -12.04 16.15
C THR A 239 -1.22 -11.34 16.71
N ARG A 240 -2.18 -12.13 17.18
CA ARG A 240 -3.38 -11.62 17.87
C ARG A 240 -3.01 -10.80 19.11
N LYS A 241 -2.06 -11.27 19.91
CA LYS A 241 -1.59 -10.58 21.12
C LYS A 241 -1.04 -9.19 20.80
N GLY A 242 -0.24 -9.05 19.73
CA GLY A 242 0.31 -7.77 19.29
C GLY A 242 -0.78 -6.82 18.81
N LEU A 243 -1.77 -7.34 18.09
CA LEU A 243 -2.93 -6.60 17.62
C LEU A 243 -3.77 -6.06 18.80
N ASP A 244 -4.13 -6.92 19.75
CA ASP A 244 -4.94 -6.52 20.93
C ASP A 244 -4.19 -5.49 21.80
N ALA A 245 -2.87 -5.64 21.94
CA ALA A 245 -2.05 -4.67 22.66
C ALA A 245 -2.01 -3.31 21.96
N ALA A 246 -1.89 -3.30 20.62
CA ALA A 246 -1.89 -2.07 19.83
C ALA A 246 -3.24 -1.36 19.88
N GLU A 247 -4.35 -2.09 19.77
CA GLU A 247 -5.70 -1.53 19.90
C GLU A 247 -5.89 -0.87 21.27
N ALA A 248 -5.56 -1.59 22.35
CA ALA A 248 -5.70 -1.06 23.71
C ALA A 248 -4.81 0.16 23.98
N ALA A 249 -3.60 0.19 23.41
CA ALA A 249 -2.64 1.25 23.62
C ALA A 249 -2.86 2.48 22.72
N LEU A 250 -3.31 2.29 21.47
CA LEU A 250 -3.24 3.31 20.43
C LEU A 250 -4.61 3.75 19.91
N GLY A 251 -5.61 2.85 19.82
CA GLY A 251 -6.93 3.16 19.26
C GLY A 251 -6.90 3.44 17.75
N LEU A 252 -6.19 2.59 17.00
CA LEU A 252 -6.07 2.70 15.55
C LEU A 252 -7.39 2.42 14.82
N ASP A 253 -7.55 3.00 13.64
CA ASP A 253 -8.73 2.76 12.80
C ASP A 253 -8.62 1.45 12.02
N ASP A 254 -7.44 1.13 11.47
CA ASP A 254 -7.20 -0.11 10.72
C ASP A 254 -5.82 -0.70 11.02
N PHE A 255 -5.70 -2.03 10.87
CA PHE A 255 -4.51 -2.81 11.17
C PHE A 255 -4.10 -3.66 9.98
N PHE A 256 -2.91 -3.48 9.45
CA PHE A 256 -2.34 -4.31 8.39
C PHE A 256 -1.79 -5.61 8.97
N ILE A 257 -2.26 -6.74 8.46
CA ILE A 257 -1.99 -8.08 8.99
C ILE A 257 -1.15 -8.89 8.02
N ASP A 258 0.00 -9.39 8.50
CA ASP A 258 0.94 -10.21 7.72
C ASP A 258 0.76 -11.73 7.90
N ALA A 259 -0.20 -12.17 8.72
CA ALA A 259 -0.35 -13.58 9.04
C ALA A 259 -1.83 -14.00 9.10
N LYS A 260 -2.21 -15.01 8.29
CA LYS A 260 -3.59 -15.54 8.23
C LYS A 260 -4.10 -15.99 9.60
N ILE A 261 -3.23 -16.56 10.46
CA ILE A 261 -3.61 -17.00 11.80
C ILE A 261 -4.24 -15.90 12.67
N VAL A 262 -3.93 -14.64 12.39
CA VAL A 262 -4.60 -13.52 13.06
C VAL A 262 -6.05 -13.44 12.62
N PHE A 263 -6.35 -13.57 11.33
CA PHE A 263 -7.72 -13.62 10.80
C PHE A 263 -8.48 -14.84 11.33
N ASP A 264 -7.84 -16.01 11.39
CA ASP A 264 -8.42 -17.26 11.91
C ASP A 264 -8.90 -17.11 13.38
N SER A 265 -8.30 -16.20 14.14
CA SER A 265 -8.69 -15.92 15.52
C SER A 265 -9.96 -15.08 15.68
N PHE A 266 -10.56 -14.64 14.57
CA PHE A 266 -11.82 -13.89 14.52
C PHE A 266 -12.94 -14.69 13.85
N ALA A 267 -12.64 -15.89 13.29
CA ALA A 267 -13.59 -16.76 12.60
C ALA A 267 -14.49 -17.55 13.54
#